data_a09ecf1b464b18102274a3917fc9570a
#
_entry.id   a09ecf1b464b18102274a3917fc9570a
#
_cell.length_a   1.000
_cell.length_b   1.000
_cell.length_c   1.000
_cell.angle_alpha   90.00
_cell.angle_beta   90.00
_cell.angle_gamma   90.00
#
_symmetry.space_group_name_H-M   'P 1'
#
loop_
_entity.id
_entity.type
_entity.pdbx_description
1 polymer ?
#
loop_
_entity_poly.entity_id
_entity_poly.type
_entity_poly.pdbx_seq_one_letter_code
_entity_poly.pdbx_strand_id
1 'polypeptide(L)'
;MKRIVLPVLFTFLVTLTFGQDVKKATNYLNDKKYDKAKSEIDGILAKDPNNPQGLYLKSKLYTLMADSSAFKNTFTSDPYEEAFDAFKKAMADSTNSAVTLMVIKDNYAPIFKVYSGIYGEAADAFNDAANSANKPDTAGFAKAMELFIKANQVGQYIRQNKWANIGEVDTTLVLNIAKAALNAKKNDSARKYFAQIADAKIGGLHNPENKPDPSFELPYQWLTLDYKQAGDSANMVKYATLGKEVFPDDDYFDFVQMDYYREKDNHDALFKKYDELTSKHPDSLRYHLNYATEIFSYVFGSNEGTVIPNRDQLLSTLAGQLDKALSLDGNNGNVNLLYAQYYYNKGIYALDSASKIKGATLTADQKKSKADLTEQGNGFLQKAIPYAEKASTAFEDGFKKSQKSRYKSSINLLENIYQSLGDKDKLKEYQDKYDGADAKFVN
;
A
#
# COMPACT_ATOMS: atom_id res chain seq x y z
N MET A 1 66.95 32.45 -37.26
CA MET A 1 66.38 32.23 -35.90
C MET A 1 65.46 33.37 -35.46
N LYS A 2 64.31 33.57 -36.08
CA LYS A 2 63.36 34.62 -35.70
C LYS A 2 61.89 34.27 -35.97
N ARG A 3 61.44 33.02 -35.72
CA ARG A 3 60.02 32.62 -35.96
C ARG A 3 59.39 31.74 -34.88
N ILE A 4 59.96 31.61 -33.68
CA ILE A 4 59.43 30.69 -32.63
C ILE A 4 58.87 31.45 -31.38
N VAL A 5 59.05 32.75 -31.26
CA VAL A 5 58.66 33.48 -30.04
C VAL A 5 57.23 34.04 -30.09
N LEU A 6 56.60 34.21 -31.27
CA LEU A 6 55.29 34.85 -31.40
C LEU A 6 54.08 34.01 -30.89
N PRO A 7 54.00 32.70 -31.10
CA PRO A 7 52.82 31.94 -30.62
C PRO A 7 52.80 31.72 -29.10
N VAL A 8 53.96 31.71 -28.41
CA VAL A 8 54.02 31.54 -26.96
C VAL A 8 53.59 32.82 -26.22
N LEU A 9 53.91 34.00 -26.79
CA LEU A 9 53.48 35.27 -26.22
C LEU A 9 51.98 35.53 -26.35
N PHE A 10 51.37 35.04 -27.44
CA PHE A 10 49.93 35.19 -27.68
C PHE A 10 49.07 34.28 -26.76
N THR A 11 49.49 33.04 -26.53
CA THR A 11 48.87 32.13 -25.59
C THR A 11 48.99 32.61 -24.14
N PHE A 12 50.11 33.21 -23.75
CA PHE A 12 50.31 33.77 -22.43
C PHE A 12 49.47 35.03 -22.14
N LEU A 13 49.27 35.89 -23.17
CA LEU A 13 48.42 37.08 -23.07
C LEU A 13 46.95 36.74 -22.96
N VAL A 14 46.47 35.70 -23.69
CA VAL A 14 45.08 35.22 -23.63
C VAL A 14 44.76 34.63 -22.24
N THR A 15 45.67 33.84 -21.68
CA THR A 15 45.47 33.24 -20.33
C THR A 15 45.46 34.28 -19.22
N LEU A 16 46.23 35.36 -19.33
CA LEU A 16 46.27 36.45 -18.35
C LEU A 16 44.98 37.31 -18.38
N THR A 17 44.38 37.54 -19.54
CA THR A 17 43.12 38.30 -19.64
C THR A 17 41.94 37.51 -19.09
N PHE A 18 41.84 36.20 -19.39
CA PHE A 18 40.80 35.36 -18.79
C PHE A 18 40.87 35.29 -17.26
N GLY A 19 42.08 35.17 -16.72
CA GLY A 19 42.26 35.13 -15.24
C GLY A 19 41.79 36.42 -14.56
N GLN A 20 41.94 37.57 -15.18
CA GLN A 20 41.43 38.83 -14.66
C GLN A 20 39.92 38.96 -14.76
N ASP A 21 39.30 38.56 -15.86
CA ASP A 21 37.85 38.56 -16.07
C ASP A 21 37.15 37.63 -15.09
N VAL A 22 37.65 36.40 -14.86
CA VAL A 22 37.15 35.44 -13.89
C VAL A 22 37.20 35.99 -12.45
N LYS A 23 38.32 36.63 -12.07
CA LYS A 23 38.45 37.24 -10.74
C LYS A 23 37.48 38.39 -10.54
N LYS A 24 37.26 39.22 -11.55
CA LYS A 24 36.33 40.36 -11.51
C LYS A 24 34.88 39.88 -11.39
N ALA A 25 34.47 38.87 -12.18
CA ALA A 25 33.17 38.25 -12.07
C ALA A 25 32.93 37.61 -10.67
N THR A 26 33.93 36.90 -10.14
CA THR A 26 33.88 36.33 -8.79
C THR A 26 33.68 37.42 -7.70
N ASN A 27 34.40 38.56 -7.80
CA ASN A 27 34.24 39.63 -6.86
C ASN A 27 32.81 40.22 -6.91
N TYR A 28 32.25 40.42 -8.11
CA TYR A 28 30.88 40.90 -8.25
C TYR A 28 29.85 39.94 -7.66
N LEU A 29 30.05 38.61 -7.81
CA LEU A 29 29.19 37.60 -7.17
C LEU A 29 29.26 37.72 -5.65
N ASN A 30 30.45 37.83 -5.07
CA ASN A 30 30.65 37.99 -3.62
C ASN A 30 30.03 39.27 -3.09
N ASP A 31 30.10 40.36 -3.87
CA ASP A 31 29.48 41.64 -3.55
C ASP A 31 27.97 41.68 -3.80
N LYS A 32 27.34 40.58 -4.27
CA LYS A 32 25.93 40.48 -4.67
C LYS A 32 25.52 41.47 -5.80
N LYS A 33 26.49 41.87 -6.61
CA LYS A 33 26.28 42.74 -7.79
C LYS A 33 25.99 41.90 -9.02
N TYR A 34 24.83 41.22 -9.00
CA TYR A 34 24.51 40.13 -9.95
C TYR A 34 24.47 40.58 -11.41
N ASP A 35 23.94 41.75 -11.72
CA ASP A 35 23.92 42.30 -13.09
C ASP A 35 25.34 42.50 -13.64
N LYS A 36 26.26 43.01 -12.80
CA LYS A 36 27.67 43.21 -13.18
C LYS A 36 28.37 41.85 -13.33
N ALA A 37 28.10 40.92 -12.41
CA ALA A 37 28.61 39.56 -12.51
C ALA A 37 28.16 38.88 -13.82
N LYS A 38 26.88 39.03 -14.17
CA LYS A 38 26.31 38.50 -15.41
C LYS A 38 27.04 39.04 -16.64
N SER A 39 27.21 40.38 -16.71
CA SER A 39 27.91 41.03 -17.84
C SER A 39 29.35 40.50 -18.04
N GLU A 40 30.10 40.30 -16.95
CA GLU A 40 31.47 39.78 -17.01
C GLU A 40 31.48 38.28 -17.43
N ILE A 41 30.54 37.47 -16.88
CA ILE A 41 30.42 36.06 -17.21
C ILE A 41 30.03 35.88 -18.68
N ASP A 42 29.05 36.64 -19.16
CA ASP A 42 28.65 36.65 -20.57
C ASP A 42 29.80 37.06 -21.49
N GLY A 43 30.64 38.03 -21.07
CA GLY A 43 31.86 38.42 -21.79
C GLY A 43 32.91 37.33 -21.86
N ILE A 44 33.08 36.54 -20.77
CA ILE A 44 33.98 35.37 -20.77
C ILE A 44 33.46 34.28 -21.75
N LEU A 45 32.17 33.97 -21.65
CA LEU A 45 31.55 32.90 -22.45
C LEU A 45 31.39 33.31 -23.94
N ALA A 46 31.28 34.60 -24.25
CA ALA A 46 31.30 35.11 -25.62
C ALA A 46 32.68 34.90 -26.31
N LYS A 47 33.77 35.00 -25.53
CA LYS A 47 35.13 34.74 -26.01
C LYS A 47 35.43 33.22 -26.12
N ASP A 48 34.95 32.45 -25.14
CA ASP A 48 35.12 30.99 -25.07
C ASP A 48 33.87 30.38 -24.46
N PRO A 49 32.92 29.88 -25.28
CA PRO A 49 31.68 29.27 -24.83
C PRO A 49 31.84 28.03 -23.95
N ASN A 50 33.00 27.39 -24.00
CA ASN A 50 33.34 26.21 -23.23
C ASN A 50 34.29 26.50 -22.07
N ASN A 51 34.49 27.77 -21.70
CA ASN A 51 35.37 28.15 -20.60
C ASN A 51 34.85 27.54 -19.28
N PRO A 52 35.57 26.59 -18.65
CA PRO A 52 35.04 25.89 -17.49
C PRO A 52 34.77 26.78 -16.28
N GLN A 53 35.64 27.78 -16.05
CA GLN A 53 35.47 28.76 -14.95
C GLN A 53 34.28 29.68 -15.20
N GLY A 54 34.12 30.16 -16.44
CA GLY A 54 32.96 30.97 -16.87
C GLY A 54 31.65 30.21 -16.71
N LEU A 55 31.60 28.95 -17.12
CA LEU A 55 30.43 28.05 -16.96
C LEU A 55 30.11 27.79 -15.49
N TYR A 56 31.14 27.56 -14.66
CA TYR A 56 30.93 27.40 -13.21
C TYR A 56 30.36 28.67 -12.57
N LEU A 57 30.90 29.85 -12.94
CA LEU A 57 30.38 31.14 -12.44
C LEU A 57 28.95 31.42 -12.95
N LYS A 58 28.62 31.00 -14.18
CA LYS A 58 27.23 31.02 -14.68
C LYS A 58 26.31 30.19 -13.79
N SER A 59 26.69 28.95 -13.49
CA SER A 59 25.92 28.08 -12.60
C SER A 59 25.70 28.74 -11.23
N LYS A 60 26.75 29.26 -10.61
CA LYS A 60 26.68 29.95 -9.32
C LYS A 60 25.78 31.19 -9.37
N LEU A 61 25.92 32.03 -10.39
CA LEU A 61 25.10 33.21 -10.58
C LEU A 61 23.61 32.87 -10.70
N TYR A 62 23.27 31.91 -11.54
CA TYR A 62 21.87 31.55 -11.81
C TYR A 62 21.18 31.00 -10.59
N THR A 63 21.86 30.18 -9.76
CA THR A 63 21.29 29.71 -8.48
C THR A 63 21.06 30.85 -7.49
N LEU A 64 21.97 31.84 -7.42
CA LEU A 64 21.83 33.00 -6.53
C LEU A 64 20.71 33.95 -6.99
N MET A 65 20.54 34.12 -8.30
CA MET A 65 19.47 34.93 -8.87
C MET A 65 18.10 34.25 -8.74
N ALA A 66 18.01 32.90 -8.92
CA ALA A 66 16.79 32.12 -8.76
C ALA A 66 16.23 32.22 -7.33
N ASP A 67 17.10 32.23 -6.32
CA ASP A 67 16.72 32.38 -4.91
C ASP A 67 16.24 33.83 -4.58
N SER A 68 16.41 34.79 -5.49
CA SER A 68 16.09 36.20 -5.25
C SER A 68 14.81 36.61 -5.94
N SER A 69 13.83 37.09 -5.17
CA SER A 69 12.57 37.63 -5.70
C SER A 69 12.74 38.78 -6.70
N ALA A 70 13.85 39.54 -6.59
CA ALA A 70 14.15 40.63 -7.49
C ALA A 70 14.44 40.16 -8.94
N PHE A 71 14.88 38.92 -9.13
CA PHE A 71 15.27 38.38 -10.43
C PHE A 71 14.31 37.34 -10.97
N LYS A 72 13.25 36.98 -10.22
CA LYS A 72 12.31 35.91 -10.59
C LYS A 72 11.71 36.04 -12.00
N ASN A 73 11.52 37.28 -12.47
CA ASN A 73 10.94 37.58 -13.78
C ASN A 73 11.97 37.94 -14.86
N THR A 74 13.27 37.81 -14.57
CA THR A 74 14.35 38.14 -15.53
C THR A 74 14.77 36.96 -16.39
N PHE A 75 14.32 35.74 -16.04
CA PHE A 75 14.66 34.54 -16.78
C PHE A 75 13.62 34.24 -17.85
N THR A 76 14.10 33.85 -19.03
CA THR A 76 13.28 33.36 -20.15
C THR A 76 13.18 31.83 -20.14
N SER A 77 13.99 31.14 -19.33
CA SER A 77 14.08 29.71 -19.13
C SER A 77 14.19 29.40 -17.64
N ASP A 78 14.07 28.14 -17.24
CA ASP A 78 14.26 27.68 -15.87
C ASP A 78 15.72 27.94 -15.43
N PRO A 79 15.97 28.83 -14.44
CA PRO A 79 17.31 29.19 -14.00
C PRO A 79 18.07 28.04 -13.35
N TYR A 80 17.40 27.12 -12.68
CA TYR A 80 18.06 25.94 -12.09
C TYR A 80 18.47 24.93 -13.13
N GLU A 81 17.67 24.74 -14.19
CA GLU A 81 18.02 23.88 -15.31
C GLU A 81 19.25 24.41 -16.05
N GLU A 82 19.28 25.71 -16.34
CA GLU A 82 20.46 26.33 -16.94
C GLU A 82 21.70 26.28 -16.02
N ALA A 83 21.51 26.47 -14.72
CA ALA A 83 22.58 26.32 -13.74
C ALA A 83 23.14 24.92 -13.70
N PHE A 84 22.28 23.89 -13.77
CA PHE A 84 22.69 22.49 -13.82
C PHE A 84 23.47 22.17 -15.07
N ASP A 85 23.00 22.60 -16.23
CA ASP A 85 23.68 22.37 -17.51
C ASP A 85 25.05 23.08 -17.58
N ALA A 86 25.13 24.31 -17.09
CA ALA A 86 26.37 25.03 -16.97
C ALA A 86 27.37 24.32 -16.02
N PHE A 87 26.87 23.81 -14.88
CA PHE A 87 27.68 23.05 -13.93
C PHE A 87 28.24 21.77 -14.55
N LYS A 88 27.37 20.96 -15.22
CA LYS A 88 27.82 19.74 -15.90
C LYS A 88 28.90 20.03 -16.92
N LYS A 89 28.71 21.05 -17.75
CA LYS A 89 29.71 21.45 -18.77
C LYS A 89 31.01 21.93 -18.11
N ALA A 90 30.92 22.70 -17.03
CA ALA A 90 32.10 23.15 -16.27
C ALA A 90 32.93 21.96 -15.72
N MET A 91 32.26 20.90 -15.32
CA MET A 91 32.87 19.71 -14.73
C MET A 91 33.14 18.58 -15.74
N ALA A 92 32.89 18.81 -17.04
CA ALA A 92 33.10 17.77 -18.08
C ALA A 92 34.57 17.34 -18.21
N ASP A 93 35.53 18.26 -17.98
CA ASP A 93 36.94 17.97 -17.85
C ASP A 93 37.33 17.90 -16.36
N SER A 94 37.36 16.70 -15.83
CA SER A 94 37.75 16.43 -14.43
C SER A 94 39.22 16.73 -14.14
N THR A 95 40.05 16.93 -15.17
CA THR A 95 41.48 17.26 -15.04
C THR A 95 41.71 18.76 -14.86
N ASN A 96 40.68 19.61 -15.08
CA ASN A 96 40.78 21.04 -14.91
C ASN A 96 40.86 21.44 -13.43
N SER A 97 42.08 21.56 -12.93
CA SER A 97 42.35 21.88 -11.52
C SER A 97 41.77 23.25 -11.09
N ALA A 98 41.67 24.21 -12.00
CA ALA A 98 41.18 25.55 -11.66
C ALA A 98 39.70 25.55 -11.30
N VAL A 99 38.84 24.91 -12.10
CA VAL A 99 37.40 24.80 -11.80
C VAL A 99 37.14 23.90 -10.61
N THR A 100 37.89 22.78 -10.49
CA THR A 100 37.80 21.86 -9.35
C THR A 100 38.10 22.57 -8.04
N LEU A 101 39.11 23.42 -7.98
CA LEU A 101 39.42 24.24 -6.81
C LEU A 101 38.31 25.24 -6.47
N MET A 102 37.63 25.84 -7.48
CA MET A 102 36.49 26.74 -7.23
C MET A 102 35.33 25.98 -6.61
N VAL A 103 34.99 24.80 -7.14
CA VAL A 103 33.91 23.94 -6.63
C VAL A 103 34.18 23.52 -5.18
N ILE A 104 35.38 23.06 -4.87
CA ILE A 104 35.80 22.65 -3.52
C ILE A 104 35.74 23.84 -2.57
N LYS A 105 36.28 25.01 -2.98
CA LYS A 105 36.27 26.23 -2.16
C LYS A 105 34.85 26.69 -1.80
N ASP A 106 33.92 26.52 -2.73
CA ASP A 106 32.51 26.82 -2.51
C ASP A 106 31.76 25.67 -1.83
N ASN A 107 32.46 24.60 -1.41
CA ASN A 107 31.89 23.42 -0.78
C ASN A 107 30.73 22.80 -1.58
N TYR A 108 30.87 22.76 -2.91
CA TYR A 108 29.86 22.29 -3.86
C TYR A 108 28.51 23.02 -3.80
N ALA A 109 28.43 24.19 -3.14
CA ALA A 109 27.18 24.89 -2.87
C ALA A 109 26.29 25.12 -4.11
N PRO A 110 26.80 25.47 -5.32
CA PRO A 110 25.94 25.69 -6.48
C PRO A 110 25.10 24.46 -6.84
N ILE A 111 25.71 23.28 -6.90
CA ILE A 111 24.97 22.05 -7.30
C ILE A 111 23.96 21.61 -6.24
N PHE A 112 24.27 21.77 -4.94
CA PHE A 112 23.32 21.52 -3.87
C PHE A 112 22.16 22.51 -3.87
N LYS A 113 22.41 23.76 -4.24
CA LYS A 113 21.36 24.77 -4.41
C LYS A 113 20.46 24.46 -5.61
N VAL A 114 21.03 23.98 -6.73
CA VAL A 114 20.22 23.49 -7.86
C VAL A 114 19.31 22.35 -7.40
N TYR A 115 19.85 21.36 -6.68
CA TYR A 115 19.06 20.24 -6.16
C TYR A 115 17.90 20.72 -5.27
N SER A 116 18.23 21.54 -4.25
CA SER A 116 17.23 22.02 -3.28
C SER A 116 16.21 22.99 -3.91
N GLY A 117 16.63 23.79 -4.88
CA GLY A 117 15.76 24.73 -5.59
C GLY A 117 14.72 24.01 -6.43
N ILE A 118 15.16 23.06 -7.29
CA ILE A 118 14.22 22.26 -8.11
C ILE A 118 13.30 21.43 -7.21
N TYR A 119 13.82 20.85 -6.11
CA TYR A 119 12.99 20.13 -5.14
C TYR A 119 11.93 21.04 -4.51
N GLY A 120 12.32 22.27 -4.13
CA GLY A 120 11.38 23.26 -3.59
C GLY A 120 10.28 23.61 -4.57
N GLU A 121 10.63 23.93 -5.82
CA GLU A 121 9.64 24.20 -6.89
C GLU A 121 8.71 22.99 -7.14
N ALA A 122 9.23 21.76 -7.07
CA ALA A 122 8.43 20.55 -7.20
C ALA A 122 7.44 20.40 -6.04
N ALA A 123 7.88 20.67 -4.81
CA ALA A 123 7.04 20.62 -3.62
C ALA A 123 5.95 21.70 -3.66
N ASP A 124 6.29 22.91 -4.07
CA ASP A 124 5.32 24.00 -4.24
C ASP A 124 4.27 23.63 -5.30
N ALA A 125 4.69 23.16 -6.47
CA ALA A 125 3.79 22.71 -7.53
C ALA A 125 2.87 21.57 -7.08
N PHE A 126 3.38 20.62 -6.27
CA PHE A 126 2.59 19.55 -5.70
C PHE A 126 1.54 20.08 -4.71
N ASN A 127 1.94 20.98 -3.83
CA ASN A 127 1.05 21.58 -2.83
C ASN A 127 -0.02 22.47 -3.48
N ASP A 128 0.35 23.25 -4.49
CA ASP A 128 -0.59 24.07 -5.26
C ASP A 128 -1.63 23.20 -5.95
N ALA A 129 -1.21 22.09 -6.59
CA ALA A 129 -2.11 21.14 -7.21
C ALA A 129 -3.05 20.46 -6.19
N ALA A 130 -2.52 20.11 -5.02
CA ALA A 130 -3.29 19.51 -3.94
C ALA A 130 -4.34 20.47 -3.33
N ASN A 131 -4.05 21.77 -3.32
CA ASN A 131 -4.91 22.82 -2.78
C ASN A 131 -5.76 23.51 -3.86
N SER A 132 -5.63 23.13 -5.12
CA SER A 132 -6.38 23.71 -6.24
C SER A 132 -7.89 23.62 -6.01
N ALA A 133 -8.62 24.66 -6.37
CA ALA A 133 -10.10 24.66 -6.37
C ALA A 133 -10.67 23.68 -7.42
N ASN A 134 -9.93 23.43 -8.51
CA ASN A 134 -10.28 22.49 -9.57
C ASN A 134 -9.66 21.12 -9.28
N LYS A 135 -10.29 20.32 -8.44
CA LYS A 135 -9.80 18.95 -8.10
C LYS A 135 -10.39 17.91 -9.05
N PRO A 136 -9.59 16.92 -9.50
CA PRO A 136 -8.14 16.80 -9.32
C PRO A 136 -7.35 17.64 -10.33
N ASP A 137 -6.38 18.44 -9.88
CA ASP A 137 -5.45 19.16 -10.76
C ASP A 137 -4.34 18.23 -11.28
N THR A 138 -4.69 17.40 -12.23
CA THR A 138 -3.75 16.43 -12.82
C THR A 138 -2.59 17.09 -13.57
N ALA A 139 -2.79 18.29 -14.12
CA ALA A 139 -1.74 19.05 -14.80
C ALA A 139 -0.70 19.60 -13.81
N GLY A 140 -1.15 20.15 -12.69
CA GLY A 140 -0.26 20.59 -11.61
C GLY A 140 0.55 19.46 -11.02
N PHE A 141 -0.07 18.30 -10.77
CA PHE A 141 0.66 17.12 -10.32
C PHE A 141 1.64 16.57 -11.36
N ALA A 142 1.30 16.64 -12.65
CA ALA A 142 2.22 16.24 -13.73
C ALA A 142 3.47 17.16 -13.76
N LYS A 143 3.27 18.47 -13.60
CA LYS A 143 4.38 19.43 -13.46
C LYS A 143 5.25 19.11 -12.24
N ALA A 144 4.64 18.87 -11.08
CA ALA A 144 5.37 18.47 -9.87
C ALA A 144 6.20 17.20 -10.08
N MET A 145 5.62 16.17 -10.72
CA MET A 145 6.33 14.94 -11.05
C MET A 145 7.56 15.20 -11.91
N GLU A 146 7.45 16.01 -12.95
CA GLU A 146 8.57 16.37 -13.84
C GLU A 146 9.69 17.09 -13.09
N LEU A 147 9.34 18.02 -12.23
CA LEU A 147 10.31 18.74 -11.38
C LEU A 147 10.99 17.81 -10.37
N PHE A 148 10.24 16.90 -9.70
CA PHE A 148 10.85 15.91 -8.82
C PHE A 148 11.79 14.96 -9.58
N ILE A 149 11.47 14.57 -10.82
CA ILE A 149 12.35 13.78 -11.68
C ILE A 149 13.64 14.55 -11.99
N LYS A 150 13.55 15.85 -12.31
CA LYS A 150 14.73 16.70 -12.51
C LYS A 150 15.59 16.79 -11.24
N ALA A 151 14.98 17.02 -10.07
CA ALA A 151 15.69 17.00 -8.79
C ALA A 151 16.41 15.66 -8.56
N ASN A 152 15.76 14.53 -8.88
CA ASN A 152 16.38 13.21 -8.76
C ASN A 152 17.58 13.04 -9.70
N GLN A 153 17.52 13.59 -10.92
CA GLN A 153 18.67 13.58 -11.85
C GLN A 153 19.87 14.35 -11.28
N VAL A 154 19.63 15.52 -10.68
CA VAL A 154 20.68 16.29 -10.00
C VAL A 154 21.24 15.52 -8.80
N GLY A 155 20.37 14.93 -7.98
CA GLY A 155 20.77 14.10 -6.85
C GLY A 155 21.60 12.89 -7.27
N GLN A 156 21.23 12.22 -8.37
CA GLN A 156 22.03 11.13 -8.96
C GLN A 156 23.41 11.62 -9.42
N TYR A 157 23.48 12.79 -10.07
CA TYR A 157 24.74 13.38 -10.49
C TYR A 157 25.67 13.68 -9.30
N ILE A 158 25.13 14.23 -8.20
CA ILE A 158 25.88 14.46 -6.95
C ILE A 158 26.44 13.15 -6.40
N ARG A 159 25.61 12.09 -6.34
CA ARG A 159 26.01 10.76 -5.81
C ARG A 159 27.08 10.10 -6.67
N GLN A 160 26.91 10.10 -7.99
CA GLN A 160 27.88 9.51 -8.94
C GLN A 160 29.26 10.13 -8.79
N ASN A 161 29.32 11.42 -8.50
CA ASN A 161 30.58 12.15 -8.28
C ASN A 161 31.08 12.08 -6.82
N LYS A 162 30.34 11.41 -5.92
CA LYS A 162 30.70 11.24 -4.50
C LYS A 162 30.95 12.55 -3.75
N TRP A 163 30.19 13.61 -4.11
CA TRP A 163 30.30 14.91 -3.45
C TRP A 163 29.55 15.01 -2.13
N ALA A 164 28.75 14.02 -1.80
CA ALA A 164 28.10 13.86 -0.52
C ALA A 164 28.06 12.39 -0.12
N ASN A 165 28.14 12.15 1.18
CA ASN A 165 27.93 10.82 1.76
C ASN A 165 26.41 10.63 1.99
N ILE A 166 25.65 10.50 0.91
CA ILE A 166 24.21 10.26 0.90
C ILE A 166 23.97 8.86 0.32
N GLY A 167 22.90 8.19 0.77
CA GLY A 167 22.53 6.86 0.30
C GLY A 167 22.41 6.78 -1.22
N GLU A 168 22.48 5.58 -1.78
CA GLU A 168 22.42 5.35 -3.24
C GLU A 168 21.15 5.89 -3.89
N VAL A 169 20.05 5.93 -3.13
CA VAL A 169 18.74 6.42 -3.57
C VAL A 169 18.18 7.40 -2.55
N ASP A 170 17.63 8.51 -3.02
CA ASP A 170 16.80 9.38 -2.20
C ASP A 170 15.37 8.80 -2.16
N THR A 171 15.10 7.99 -1.15
CA THR A 171 13.83 7.25 -1.03
C THR A 171 12.63 8.16 -0.89
N THR A 172 12.77 9.27 -0.18
CA THR A 172 11.72 10.27 -0.01
C THR A 172 11.38 10.96 -1.34
N LEU A 173 12.41 11.32 -2.11
CA LEU A 173 12.21 11.92 -3.43
C LEU A 173 11.55 10.94 -4.40
N VAL A 174 11.97 9.67 -4.41
CA VAL A 174 11.34 8.63 -5.24
C VAL A 174 9.88 8.44 -4.86
N LEU A 175 9.56 8.45 -3.57
CA LEU A 175 8.18 8.40 -3.08
C LEU A 175 7.35 9.61 -3.55
N ASN A 176 7.93 10.80 -3.51
CA ASN A 176 7.26 12.02 -3.99
C ASN A 176 7.01 12.00 -5.50
N ILE A 177 7.96 11.49 -6.30
CA ILE A 177 7.75 11.27 -7.75
C ILE A 177 6.56 10.32 -7.96
N ALA A 178 6.51 9.20 -7.24
CA ALA A 178 5.44 8.22 -7.39
C ALA A 178 4.08 8.79 -6.98
N LYS A 179 4.01 9.52 -5.86
CA LYS A 179 2.78 10.20 -5.41
C LYS A 179 2.30 11.25 -6.41
N ALA A 180 3.21 12.05 -6.97
CA ALA A 180 2.88 13.04 -8.00
C ALA A 180 2.38 12.36 -9.28
N ALA A 181 3.03 11.27 -9.71
CA ALA A 181 2.60 10.47 -10.86
C ALA A 181 1.19 9.89 -10.66
N LEU A 182 0.92 9.34 -9.48
CA LEU A 182 -0.39 8.78 -9.13
C LEU A 182 -1.49 9.84 -9.22
N ASN A 183 -1.27 11.00 -8.60
CA ASN A 183 -2.24 12.10 -8.62
C ASN A 183 -2.39 12.72 -10.03
N ALA A 184 -1.35 12.66 -10.85
CA ALA A 184 -1.39 13.03 -12.27
C ALA A 184 -2.08 11.99 -13.17
N LYS A 185 -2.55 10.85 -12.61
CA LYS A 185 -3.10 9.68 -13.34
C LYS A 185 -2.11 9.06 -14.33
N LYS A 186 -0.81 9.21 -14.08
CA LYS A 186 0.27 8.59 -14.87
C LYS A 186 0.66 7.25 -14.21
N ASN A 187 -0.25 6.26 -14.30
CA ASN A 187 -0.14 4.99 -13.56
C ASN A 187 1.14 4.22 -13.87
N ASP A 188 1.63 4.22 -15.11
CA ASP A 188 2.88 3.54 -15.47
C ASP A 188 4.09 4.16 -14.75
N SER A 189 4.12 5.48 -14.63
CA SER A 189 5.16 6.18 -13.87
C SER A 189 5.03 5.90 -12.38
N ALA A 190 3.81 5.93 -11.83
CA ALA A 190 3.55 5.59 -10.44
C ALA A 190 4.02 4.16 -10.14
N ARG A 191 3.65 3.18 -10.98
CA ARG A 191 4.08 1.78 -10.87
C ARG A 191 5.60 1.65 -10.88
N LYS A 192 6.28 2.33 -11.81
CA LYS A 192 7.74 2.31 -11.90
C LYS A 192 8.42 2.77 -10.61
N TYR A 193 7.99 3.91 -10.05
CA TYR A 193 8.66 4.49 -8.89
C TYR A 193 8.23 3.83 -7.57
N PHE A 194 6.97 3.38 -7.44
CA PHE A 194 6.55 2.56 -6.31
C PHE A 194 7.26 1.21 -6.29
N ALA A 195 7.48 0.58 -7.46
CA ALA A 195 8.22 -0.67 -7.54
C ALA A 195 9.68 -0.51 -7.10
N GLN A 196 10.34 0.63 -7.39
CA GLN A 196 11.69 0.89 -6.88
C GLN A 196 11.77 0.87 -5.35
N ILE A 197 10.73 1.34 -4.68
CA ILE A 197 10.63 1.33 -3.21
C ILE A 197 10.34 -0.09 -2.73
N ALA A 198 9.33 -0.73 -3.29
CA ALA A 198 8.85 -2.02 -2.81
C ALA A 198 9.85 -3.16 -3.08
N ASP A 199 10.47 -3.20 -4.27
CA ASP A 199 11.46 -4.22 -4.63
C ASP A 199 12.75 -4.11 -3.77
N ALA A 200 13.08 -2.89 -3.32
CA ALA A 200 14.18 -2.63 -2.41
C ALA A 200 13.78 -2.79 -0.92
N LYS A 201 12.54 -3.19 -0.63
CA LYS A 201 12.01 -3.36 0.75
C LYS A 201 12.20 -2.13 1.64
N ILE A 202 11.96 -0.94 1.07
CA ILE A 202 12.16 0.31 1.78
C ILE A 202 10.92 0.62 2.64
N GLY A 203 11.12 0.76 3.96
CA GLY A 203 10.09 1.16 4.95
C GLY A 203 10.29 2.58 5.49
N GLY A 204 11.15 3.40 4.86
CA GLY A 204 11.47 4.73 5.35
C GLY A 204 12.36 4.73 6.58
N LEU A 205 12.37 5.84 7.31
CA LEU A 205 13.07 5.94 8.59
C LEU A 205 12.26 5.23 9.68
N HIS A 206 12.93 4.39 10.46
CA HIS A 206 12.29 3.74 11.58
C HIS A 206 12.13 4.71 12.77
N ASN A 207 10.98 4.65 13.42
CA ASN A 207 10.73 5.42 14.64
C ASN A 207 11.54 4.84 15.84
N PRO A 208 11.51 5.47 17.03
CA PRO A 208 12.21 4.96 18.22
C PRO A 208 11.78 3.54 18.66
N GLU A 209 10.59 3.10 18.25
CA GLU A 209 10.06 1.75 18.51
C GLU A 209 10.48 0.74 17.42
N ASN A 210 11.39 1.14 16.53
CA ASN A 210 11.86 0.36 15.37
C ASN A 210 10.74 0.00 14.35
N LYS A 211 9.67 0.79 14.31
CA LYS A 211 8.60 0.63 13.30
C LYS A 211 8.90 1.46 12.06
N PRO A 212 8.61 0.96 10.86
CA PRO A 212 8.79 1.69 9.62
C PRO A 212 7.87 2.91 9.54
N ASP A 213 8.21 3.86 8.67
CA ASP A 213 7.40 5.06 8.41
C ASP A 213 6.12 4.67 7.65
N PRO A 214 4.92 4.92 8.22
CA PRO A 214 3.65 4.59 7.57
C PRO A 214 3.45 5.22 6.18
N SER A 215 4.14 6.33 5.89
CA SER A 215 4.05 6.96 4.56
C SER A 215 4.61 6.07 3.43
N PHE A 216 5.41 5.07 3.78
CA PHE A 216 5.98 4.08 2.87
C PHE A 216 5.12 2.81 2.71
N GLU A 217 3.97 2.69 3.38
CA GLU A 217 3.00 1.61 3.12
C GLU A 217 2.33 1.75 1.75
N LEU A 218 2.07 2.99 1.33
CA LEU A 218 1.36 3.30 0.08
C LEU A 218 1.95 2.59 -1.16
N PRO A 219 3.27 2.55 -1.40
CA PRO A 219 3.87 1.81 -2.51
C PRO A 219 3.42 0.36 -2.59
N TYR A 220 3.42 -0.35 -1.48
CA TYR A 220 3.07 -1.77 -1.40
C TYR A 220 1.57 -1.98 -1.57
N GLN A 221 0.75 -1.20 -0.87
CA GLN A 221 -0.71 -1.28 -0.96
C GLN A 221 -1.19 -0.93 -2.38
N TRP A 222 -0.66 0.13 -2.97
CA TRP A 222 -1.07 0.57 -4.29
C TRP A 222 -0.67 -0.44 -5.38
N LEU A 223 0.57 -0.94 -5.37
CA LEU A 223 1.02 -1.97 -6.32
C LEU A 223 0.18 -3.24 -6.20
N THR A 224 -0.10 -3.68 -4.98
CA THR A 224 -0.96 -4.83 -4.71
C THR A 224 -2.35 -4.64 -5.34
N LEU A 225 -2.97 -3.47 -5.13
CA LEU A 225 -4.29 -3.16 -5.69
C LEU A 225 -4.25 -3.02 -7.21
N ASP A 226 -3.26 -2.33 -7.75
CA ASP A 226 -3.10 -2.09 -9.20
C ASP A 226 -2.96 -3.41 -9.97
N TYR A 227 -2.13 -4.34 -9.47
CA TYR A 227 -1.98 -5.67 -10.06
C TYR A 227 -3.21 -6.56 -9.84
N LYS A 228 -3.93 -6.41 -8.71
CA LYS A 228 -5.22 -7.09 -8.49
C LYS A 228 -6.23 -6.66 -9.56
N GLN A 229 -6.35 -5.35 -9.81
CA GLN A 229 -7.25 -4.80 -10.84
C GLN A 229 -6.85 -5.21 -12.27
N ALA A 230 -5.56 -5.37 -12.52
CA ALA A 230 -5.04 -5.85 -13.80
C ALA A 230 -5.19 -7.36 -13.99
N GLY A 231 -5.64 -8.12 -12.98
CA GLY A 231 -5.72 -9.60 -13.00
C GLY A 231 -4.36 -10.30 -12.92
N ASP A 232 -3.28 -9.56 -12.61
CA ASP A 232 -1.93 -10.11 -12.44
C ASP A 232 -1.74 -10.61 -10.99
N SER A 233 -2.27 -11.80 -10.73
CA SER A 233 -2.21 -12.42 -9.41
C SER A 233 -0.79 -12.67 -8.92
N ALA A 234 0.18 -12.90 -9.81
CA ALA A 234 1.57 -13.17 -9.43
C ALA A 234 2.22 -11.93 -8.82
N ASN A 235 2.11 -10.78 -9.48
CA ASN A 235 2.63 -9.53 -8.96
C ASN A 235 1.82 -9.01 -7.76
N MET A 236 0.51 -9.21 -7.75
CA MET A 236 -0.33 -8.90 -6.59
C MET A 236 0.19 -9.61 -5.33
N VAL A 237 0.37 -10.94 -5.38
CA VAL A 237 0.89 -11.72 -4.24
C VAL A 237 2.32 -11.31 -3.88
N LYS A 238 3.18 -11.04 -4.89
CA LYS A 238 4.55 -10.54 -4.66
C LYS A 238 4.53 -9.28 -3.78
N TYR A 239 3.78 -8.26 -4.18
CA TYR A 239 3.80 -6.98 -3.48
C TYR A 239 3.04 -7.01 -2.15
N ALA A 240 1.99 -7.85 -2.02
CA ALA A 240 1.37 -8.12 -0.74
C ALA A 240 2.34 -8.82 0.24
N THR A 241 3.16 -9.75 -0.25
CA THR A 241 4.17 -10.42 0.57
C THR A 241 5.27 -9.46 1.01
N LEU A 242 5.81 -8.67 0.07
CA LEU A 242 6.81 -7.65 0.40
C LEU A 242 6.27 -6.61 1.39
N GLY A 243 5.01 -6.18 1.20
CA GLY A 243 4.34 -5.27 2.12
C GLY A 243 4.22 -5.85 3.53
N LYS A 244 3.83 -7.12 3.65
CA LYS A 244 3.76 -7.81 4.95
C LYS A 244 5.12 -7.99 5.63
N GLU A 245 6.19 -8.22 4.85
CA GLU A 245 7.55 -8.30 5.39
C GLU A 245 8.02 -6.96 5.98
N VAL A 246 7.71 -5.85 5.32
CA VAL A 246 8.15 -4.51 5.75
C VAL A 246 7.23 -3.93 6.82
N PHE A 247 5.92 -4.16 6.71
CA PHE A 247 4.86 -3.67 7.60
C PHE A 247 4.12 -4.85 8.24
N PRO A 248 4.75 -5.57 9.18
CA PRO A 248 4.16 -6.79 9.75
C PRO A 248 2.90 -6.54 10.58
N ASP A 249 2.65 -5.31 11.01
CA ASP A 249 1.47 -4.92 11.77
C ASP A 249 0.27 -4.54 10.88
N ASP A 250 0.48 -4.33 9.58
CA ASP A 250 -0.62 -4.05 8.64
C ASP A 250 -1.29 -5.35 8.17
N ASP A 251 -2.53 -5.56 8.61
CA ASP A 251 -3.34 -6.72 8.25
C ASP A 251 -3.92 -6.63 6.81
N TYR A 252 -3.80 -5.48 6.13
CA TYR A 252 -4.26 -5.31 4.75
C TYR A 252 -3.66 -6.37 3.81
N PHE A 253 -2.36 -6.62 3.96
CA PHE A 253 -1.65 -7.57 3.11
C PHE A 253 -2.09 -9.02 3.35
N ASP A 254 -2.43 -9.37 4.59
CA ASP A 254 -3.01 -10.68 4.91
C ASP A 254 -4.38 -10.85 4.24
N PHE A 255 -5.25 -9.85 4.33
CA PHE A 255 -6.57 -9.92 3.70
C PHE A 255 -6.50 -10.06 2.17
N VAL A 256 -5.57 -9.37 1.52
CA VAL A 256 -5.38 -9.51 0.06
C VAL A 256 -4.91 -10.91 -0.31
N GLN A 257 -3.98 -11.49 0.47
CA GLN A 257 -3.54 -12.86 0.26
C GLN A 257 -4.67 -13.87 0.50
N MET A 258 -5.50 -13.66 1.53
CA MET A 258 -6.66 -14.51 1.84
C MET A 258 -7.71 -14.45 0.73
N ASP A 259 -8.00 -13.26 0.18
CA ASP A 259 -8.88 -13.12 -0.99
C ASP A 259 -8.35 -13.93 -2.18
N TYR A 260 -7.06 -13.85 -2.44
CA TYR A 260 -6.42 -14.62 -3.50
C TYR A 260 -6.54 -16.15 -3.26
N TYR A 261 -6.28 -16.63 -2.03
CA TYR A 261 -6.42 -18.06 -1.72
C TYR A 261 -7.86 -18.52 -1.88
N ARG A 262 -8.83 -17.68 -1.53
CA ARG A 262 -10.26 -17.95 -1.71
C ARG A 262 -10.63 -18.04 -3.20
N GLU A 263 -10.14 -17.11 -4.04
CA GLU A 263 -10.33 -17.14 -5.50
C GLU A 263 -9.70 -18.37 -6.18
N LYS A 264 -8.67 -18.96 -5.57
CA LYS A 264 -7.97 -20.16 -6.06
C LYS A 264 -8.42 -21.46 -5.40
N ASP A 265 -9.47 -21.42 -4.58
CA ASP A 265 -9.93 -22.57 -3.78
C ASP A 265 -8.80 -23.23 -2.95
N ASN A 266 -7.77 -22.42 -2.59
CA ASN A 266 -6.64 -22.88 -1.78
C ASN A 266 -6.96 -22.75 -0.30
N HIS A 267 -7.83 -23.66 0.19
CA HIS A 267 -8.32 -23.65 1.56
C HIS A 267 -7.22 -23.87 2.60
N ASP A 268 -6.20 -24.70 2.30
CA ASP A 268 -5.09 -24.95 3.23
C ASP A 268 -4.30 -23.66 3.53
N ALA A 269 -3.96 -22.89 2.49
CA ALA A 269 -3.28 -21.61 2.66
C ALA A 269 -4.17 -20.58 3.34
N LEU A 270 -5.47 -20.55 3.02
CA LEU A 270 -6.45 -19.65 3.63
C LEU A 270 -6.58 -19.92 5.14
N PHE A 271 -6.75 -21.18 5.53
CA PHE A 271 -6.89 -21.56 6.93
C PHE A 271 -5.61 -21.32 7.73
N LYS A 272 -4.44 -21.57 7.13
CA LYS A 272 -3.15 -21.22 7.75
C LYS A 272 -3.05 -19.71 8.04
N LYS A 273 -3.53 -18.87 7.13
CA LYS A 273 -3.58 -17.40 7.37
C LYS A 273 -4.51 -17.03 8.51
N TYR A 274 -5.66 -17.69 8.62
CA TYR A 274 -6.56 -17.48 9.76
C TYR A 274 -5.94 -17.93 11.09
N ASP A 275 -5.19 -19.07 11.10
CA ASP A 275 -4.43 -19.51 12.28
C ASP A 275 -3.41 -18.45 12.72
N GLU A 276 -2.65 -17.86 11.76
CA GLU A 276 -1.70 -16.79 12.03
C GLU A 276 -2.40 -15.55 12.62
N LEU A 277 -3.51 -15.10 12.01
CA LEU A 277 -4.27 -13.93 12.46
C LEU A 277 -4.93 -14.11 13.82
N THR A 278 -5.55 -15.26 14.08
CA THR A 278 -6.19 -15.53 15.37
C THR A 278 -5.17 -15.73 16.49
N SER A 279 -3.97 -16.22 16.16
CA SER A 279 -2.85 -16.30 17.10
C SER A 279 -2.27 -14.91 17.44
N LYS A 280 -2.15 -14.04 16.44
CA LYS A 280 -1.66 -12.66 16.62
C LYS A 280 -2.67 -11.78 17.34
N HIS A 281 -3.97 -11.99 17.10
CA HIS A 281 -5.07 -11.20 17.66
C HIS A 281 -6.08 -12.09 18.42
N PRO A 282 -5.68 -12.72 19.53
CA PRO A 282 -6.51 -13.71 20.23
C PRO A 282 -7.81 -13.16 20.81
N ASP A 283 -7.93 -11.84 20.95
CA ASP A 283 -9.11 -11.17 21.47
C ASP A 283 -9.97 -10.52 20.37
N SER A 284 -9.69 -10.83 19.10
CA SER A 284 -10.47 -10.34 17.97
C SER A 284 -11.66 -11.25 17.67
N LEU A 285 -12.84 -10.89 18.17
CA LEU A 285 -14.10 -11.56 17.80
C LEU A 285 -14.24 -11.71 16.27
N ARG A 286 -13.89 -10.68 15.53
CA ARG A 286 -14.00 -10.64 14.08
C ARG A 286 -13.17 -11.74 13.40
N TYR A 287 -11.93 -11.96 13.83
CA TYR A 287 -11.06 -12.97 13.20
C TYR A 287 -11.53 -14.38 13.54
N HIS A 288 -11.93 -14.66 14.78
CA HIS A 288 -12.48 -15.95 15.17
C HIS A 288 -13.79 -16.28 14.43
N LEU A 289 -14.71 -15.30 14.34
CA LEU A 289 -15.97 -15.48 13.60
C LEU A 289 -15.75 -15.66 12.10
N ASN A 290 -14.87 -14.90 11.48
CA ASN A 290 -14.57 -15.04 10.07
C ASN A 290 -13.93 -16.41 9.78
N TYR A 291 -12.99 -16.85 10.60
CA TYR A 291 -12.38 -18.17 10.46
C TYR A 291 -13.41 -19.30 10.57
N ALA A 292 -14.27 -19.23 11.59
CA ALA A 292 -15.37 -20.17 11.74
C ALA A 292 -16.29 -20.16 10.51
N THR A 293 -16.60 -18.99 9.96
CA THR A 293 -17.46 -18.85 8.76
C THR A 293 -16.82 -19.50 7.53
N GLU A 294 -15.51 -19.31 7.32
CA GLU A 294 -14.80 -19.94 6.19
C GLU A 294 -14.80 -21.46 6.30
N ILE A 295 -14.46 -22.01 7.46
CA ILE A 295 -14.50 -23.47 7.66
C ILE A 295 -15.92 -23.99 7.48
N PHE A 296 -16.92 -23.31 8.05
CA PHE A 296 -18.32 -23.70 7.91
C PHE A 296 -18.74 -23.73 6.44
N SER A 297 -18.43 -22.69 5.69
CA SER A 297 -18.76 -22.60 4.26
C SER A 297 -18.08 -23.71 3.45
N TYR A 298 -16.82 -24.01 3.75
CA TYR A 298 -16.09 -25.08 3.08
C TYR A 298 -16.66 -26.46 3.40
N VAL A 299 -16.91 -26.74 4.68
CA VAL A 299 -17.35 -28.08 5.12
C VAL A 299 -18.80 -28.39 4.79
N PHE A 300 -19.69 -27.40 4.89
CA PHE A 300 -21.13 -27.57 4.70
C PHE A 300 -21.69 -26.96 3.41
N GLY A 301 -20.91 -26.09 2.73
CA GLY A 301 -21.29 -25.50 1.45
C GLY A 301 -20.80 -26.29 0.23
N SER A 302 -19.94 -27.29 0.41
CA SER A 302 -19.45 -28.13 -0.67
C SER A 302 -20.57 -29.00 -1.25
N ASN A 303 -20.46 -29.30 -2.55
CA ASN A 303 -21.44 -30.14 -3.24
C ASN A 303 -21.57 -31.51 -2.58
N GLU A 304 -22.76 -32.11 -2.67
CA GLU A 304 -23.01 -33.46 -2.15
C GLU A 304 -22.04 -34.45 -2.78
N GLY A 305 -21.44 -35.31 -1.94
CA GLY A 305 -20.44 -36.30 -2.37
C GLY A 305 -19.01 -35.80 -2.44
N THR A 306 -18.76 -34.50 -2.21
CA THR A 306 -17.39 -33.98 -2.13
C THR A 306 -16.67 -34.49 -0.89
N VAL A 307 -15.52 -35.12 -1.09
CA VAL A 307 -14.67 -35.59 0.02
C VAL A 307 -13.86 -34.36 0.53
N ILE A 308 -14.14 -33.97 1.76
CA ILE A 308 -13.40 -32.89 2.44
C ILE A 308 -12.21 -33.52 3.20
N PRO A 309 -10.95 -33.22 2.81
CA PRO A 309 -9.79 -33.68 3.58
C PRO A 309 -9.85 -33.16 5.01
N ASN A 310 -9.45 -33.99 5.97
CA ASN A 310 -9.37 -33.66 7.41
C ASN A 310 -10.67 -33.06 7.99
N ARG A 311 -11.83 -33.46 7.48
CA ARG A 311 -13.15 -32.92 7.84
C ARG A 311 -13.37 -32.85 9.36
N ASP A 312 -13.01 -33.90 10.10
CA ASP A 312 -13.20 -33.93 11.55
C ASP A 312 -12.30 -32.95 12.29
N GLN A 313 -11.09 -32.74 11.81
CA GLN A 313 -10.19 -31.72 12.34
C GLN A 313 -10.74 -30.33 12.06
N LEU A 314 -11.24 -30.06 10.85
CA LEU A 314 -11.86 -28.77 10.49
C LEU A 314 -13.11 -28.50 11.36
N LEU A 315 -13.94 -29.50 11.60
CA LEU A 315 -15.10 -29.36 12.50
C LEU A 315 -14.69 -29.09 13.95
N SER A 316 -13.58 -29.70 14.41
CA SER A 316 -13.01 -29.36 15.73
C SER A 316 -12.48 -27.93 15.80
N THR A 317 -11.76 -27.48 14.77
CA THR A 317 -11.26 -26.11 14.66
C THR A 317 -12.44 -25.13 14.61
N LEU A 318 -13.47 -25.40 13.80
CA LEU A 318 -14.68 -24.59 13.73
C LEU A 318 -15.32 -24.40 15.11
N ALA A 319 -15.52 -25.51 15.85
CA ALA A 319 -16.08 -25.45 17.21
C ALA A 319 -15.20 -24.61 18.15
N GLY A 320 -13.87 -24.80 18.13
CA GLY A 320 -12.93 -24.02 18.94
C GLY A 320 -12.95 -22.52 18.62
N GLN A 321 -13.06 -22.15 17.35
CA GLN A 321 -13.19 -20.75 16.96
C GLN A 321 -14.52 -20.14 17.41
N LEU A 322 -15.62 -20.88 17.33
CA LEU A 322 -16.94 -20.48 17.84
C LEU A 322 -16.95 -20.33 19.37
N ASP A 323 -16.33 -21.27 20.10
CA ASP A 323 -16.20 -21.19 21.56
C ASP A 323 -15.41 -19.94 21.96
N LYS A 324 -14.31 -19.65 21.29
CA LYS A 324 -13.54 -18.45 21.55
C LYS A 324 -14.34 -17.18 21.21
N ALA A 325 -15.04 -17.14 20.08
CA ALA A 325 -15.90 -16.02 19.72
C ALA A 325 -17.02 -15.79 20.76
N LEU A 326 -17.67 -16.85 21.25
CA LEU A 326 -18.68 -16.76 22.33
C LEU A 326 -18.08 -16.28 23.66
N SER A 327 -16.84 -16.65 23.98
CA SER A 327 -16.16 -16.18 25.18
C SER A 327 -15.88 -14.68 25.15
N LEU A 328 -15.72 -14.11 23.94
CA LEU A 328 -15.50 -12.67 23.73
C LEU A 328 -16.81 -11.88 23.71
N ASP A 329 -17.87 -12.43 23.11
CA ASP A 329 -19.21 -11.83 23.10
C ASP A 329 -20.29 -12.91 23.01
N GLY A 330 -20.75 -13.37 24.17
CA GLY A 330 -21.74 -14.44 24.30
C GLY A 330 -23.15 -14.11 23.77
N ASN A 331 -23.42 -12.83 23.53
CA ASN A 331 -24.71 -12.35 23.01
C ASN A 331 -24.64 -11.96 21.52
N ASN A 332 -23.51 -12.15 20.87
CA ASN A 332 -23.37 -11.83 19.45
C ASN A 332 -24.29 -12.69 18.59
N GLY A 333 -25.26 -12.04 17.91
CA GLY A 333 -26.25 -12.72 17.09
C GLY A 333 -25.64 -13.57 15.96
N ASN A 334 -24.57 -13.08 15.30
CA ASN A 334 -23.92 -13.79 14.21
C ASN A 334 -23.17 -15.05 14.71
N VAL A 335 -22.46 -14.94 15.84
CA VAL A 335 -21.77 -16.07 16.47
C VAL A 335 -22.77 -17.15 16.88
N ASN A 336 -23.85 -16.76 17.56
CA ASN A 336 -24.90 -17.66 17.99
C ASN A 336 -25.60 -18.32 16.80
N LEU A 337 -25.91 -17.57 15.73
CA LEU A 337 -26.53 -18.14 14.52
C LEU A 337 -25.60 -19.19 13.87
N LEU A 338 -24.33 -18.88 13.69
CA LEU A 338 -23.37 -19.80 13.09
C LEU A 338 -23.18 -21.06 13.94
N TYR A 339 -23.19 -20.93 15.27
CA TYR A 339 -23.10 -22.08 16.17
C TYR A 339 -24.36 -22.96 16.12
N ALA A 340 -25.55 -22.33 16.04
CA ALA A 340 -26.79 -23.06 15.83
C ALA A 340 -26.76 -23.82 14.50
N GLN A 341 -26.32 -23.20 13.42
CA GLN A 341 -26.16 -23.82 12.11
C GLN A 341 -25.15 -24.99 12.14
N TYR A 342 -24.04 -24.86 12.86
CA TYR A 342 -23.07 -25.93 13.06
C TYR A 342 -23.70 -27.16 13.70
N TYR A 343 -24.42 -27.01 14.81
CA TYR A 343 -25.11 -28.13 15.45
C TYR A 343 -26.25 -28.70 14.60
N TYR A 344 -27.02 -27.83 13.94
CA TYR A 344 -28.08 -28.26 13.04
C TYR A 344 -27.54 -29.14 11.93
N ASN A 345 -26.49 -28.75 11.24
CA ASN A 345 -25.90 -29.50 10.15
C ASN A 345 -25.31 -30.85 10.65
N LYS A 346 -24.70 -30.89 11.85
CA LYS A 346 -24.27 -32.13 12.46
C LYS A 346 -25.47 -33.04 12.76
N GLY A 347 -26.56 -32.47 13.21
CA GLY A 347 -27.80 -33.22 13.50
C GLY A 347 -28.39 -33.84 12.22
N ILE A 348 -28.54 -33.02 11.17
CA ILE A 348 -29.07 -33.50 9.88
C ILE A 348 -28.17 -34.57 9.27
N TYR A 349 -26.82 -34.39 9.33
CA TYR A 349 -25.88 -35.40 8.83
C TYR A 349 -26.04 -36.74 9.53
N ALA A 350 -26.21 -36.75 10.85
CA ALA A 350 -26.42 -37.98 11.61
C ALA A 350 -27.79 -38.63 11.28
N LEU A 351 -28.87 -37.85 11.19
CA LEU A 351 -30.20 -38.32 10.81
C LEU A 351 -30.24 -38.88 9.37
N ASP A 352 -29.57 -38.20 8.44
CA ASP A 352 -29.45 -38.69 7.06
C ASP A 352 -28.68 -40.03 7.01
N SER A 353 -27.58 -40.12 7.77
CA SER A 353 -26.82 -41.36 7.90
C SER A 353 -27.69 -42.52 8.48
N ALA A 354 -28.49 -42.22 9.49
CA ALA A 354 -29.46 -43.17 10.03
C ALA A 354 -30.51 -43.59 8.98
N SER A 355 -30.99 -42.64 8.17
CA SER A 355 -31.98 -42.85 7.12
C SER A 355 -31.49 -43.79 6.00
N LYS A 356 -30.17 -43.76 5.74
CA LYS A 356 -29.51 -44.63 4.73
C LYS A 356 -29.42 -46.08 5.16
N ILE A 357 -29.58 -46.40 6.46
CA ILE A 357 -29.68 -47.78 6.97
C ILE A 357 -31.08 -48.30 6.66
N LYS A 358 -31.22 -49.01 5.52
CA LYS A 358 -32.47 -49.52 4.99
C LYS A 358 -32.31 -51.00 4.66
N GLY A 359 -33.43 -51.76 4.78
CA GLY A 359 -33.53 -53.17 4.40
C GLY A 359 -34.89 -53.76 4.81
N ALA A 360 -35.36 -54.86 4.13
CA ALA A 360 -36.60 -55.50 4.50
C ALA A 360 -36.55 -56.08 5.93
N THR A 361 -35.35 -56.54 6.35
CA THR A 361 -35.09 -56.97 7.72
C THR A 361 -33.68 -56.48 8.12
N LEU A 362 -33.61 -55.58 9.09
CA LEU A 362 -32.33 -55.07 9.62
C LEU A 362 -31.76 -56.06 10.63
N THR A 363 -30.44 -56.28 10.62
CA THR A 363 -29.73 -57.01 11.68
C THR A 363 -29.81 -56.27 13.03
N ALA A 364 -29.50 -56.93 14.13
CA ALA A 364 -29.46 -56.30 15.45
C ALA A 364 -28.47 -55.08 15.47
N ASP A 365 -27.29 -55.25 14.88
CA ASP A 365 -26.26 -54.19 14.80
C ASP A 365 -26.72 -53.02 13.94
N GLN A 366 -27.39 -53.26 12.81
CA GLN A 366 -27.97 -52.21 11.97
C GLN A 366 -29.07 -51.45 12.69
N LYS A 367 -29.95 -52.12 13.45
CA LYS A 367 -30.98 -51.47 14.28
C LYS A 367 -30.35 -50.60 15.35
N LYS A 368 -29.32 -51.13 16.03
CA LYS A 368 -28.57 -50.34 17.04
C LYS A 368 -27.88 -49.13 16.41
N SER A 369 -27.10 -49.29 15.36
CA SER A 369 -26.44 -48.19 14.68
C SER A 369 -27.42 -47.11 14.21
N LYS A 370 -28.58 -47.51 13.68
CA LYS A 370 -29.64 -46.57 13.30
C LYS A 370 -30.21 -45.80 14.47
N ALA A 371 -30.44 -46.46 15.61
CA ALA A 371 -30.94 -45.84 16.83
C ALA A 371 -29.91 -44.88 17.41
N ASP A 372 -28.64 -45.29 17.52
CA ASP A 372 -27.52 -44.46 18.02
C ASP A 372 -27.35 -43.19 17.17
N LEU A 373 -27.37 -43.32 15.83
CA LEU A 373 -27.29 -42.15 14.92
C LEU A 373 -28.51 -41.24 15.03
N THR A 374 -29.71 -41.80 15.23
CA THR A 374 -30.93 -40.99 15.42
C THR A 374 -30.88 -40.21 16.72
N GLU A 375 -30.48 -40.88 17.83
CA GLU A 375 -30.30 -40.22 19.12
C GLU A 375 -29.24 -39.13 19.06
N GLN A 376 -28.09 -39.43 18.43
CA GLN A 376 -27.02 -38.43 18.22
C GLN A 376 -27.52 -37.24 17.42
N GLY A 377 -28.25 -37.46 16.33
CA GLY A 377 -28.82 -36.40 15.49
C GLY A 377 -29.77 -35.52 16.26
N ASN A 378 -30.74 -36.11 16.99
CA ASN A 378 -31.67 -35.35 17.83
C ASN A 378 -30.95 -34.60 18.94
N GLY A 379 -29.92 -35.18 19.54
CA GLY A 379 -29.08 -34.50 20.54
C GLY A 379 -28.36 -33.27 20.00
N PHE A 380 -27.88 -33.32 18.75
CA PHE A 380 -27.29 -32.11 18.11
C PHE A 380 -28.37 -31.07 17.79
N LEU A 381 -29.54 -31.44 17.30
CA LEU A 381 -30.64 -30.52 17.05
C LEU A 381 -31.10 -29.81 18.35
N GLN A 382 -31.20 -30.53 19.46
CA GLN A 382 -31.51 -29.94 20.77
C GLN A 382 -30.41 -28.92 21.21
N LYS A 383 -29.13 -29.23 20.95
CA LYS A 383 -28.03 -28.28 21.24
C LYS A 383 -28.09 -27.03 20.39
N ALA A 384 -28.64 -27.06 19.17
CA ALA A 384 -28.78 -25.93 18.29
C ALA A 384 -29.79 -24.88 18.79
N ILE A 385 -30.87 -25.34 19.48
CA ILE A 385 -32.00 -24.50 19.92
C ILE A 385 -31.57 -23.25 20.70
N PRO A 386 -30.83 -23.36 21.82
CA PRO A 386 -30.51 -22.20 22.64
C PRO A 386 -29.65 -21.16 21.90
N TYR A 387 -28.81 -21.59 20.97
CA TYR A 387 -28.05 -20.65 20.16
C TYR A 387 -28.93 -19.96 19.10
N ALA A 388 -29.83 -20.67 18.44
CA ALA A 388 -30.76 -20.09 17.49
C ALA A 388 -31.71 -19.06 18.16
N GLU A 389 -32.21 -19.39 19.38
CA GLU A 389 -33.04 -18.48 20.19
C GLU A 389 -32.27 -17.22 20.59
N LYS A 390 -31.02 -17.34 21.07
CA LYS A 390 -30.16 -16.19 21.37
C LYS A 390 -29.89 -15.32 20.13
N ALA A 391 -29.63 -15.95 18.97
CA ALA A 391 -29.44 -15.24 17.72
C ALA A 391 -30.70 -14.46 17.33
N SER A 392 -31.88 -15.09 17.40
CA SER A 392 -33.14 -14.41 17.09
C SER A 392 -33.40 -13.22 18.00
N THR A 393 -33.17 -13.37 19.32
CA THR A 393 -33.30 -12.28 20.29
C THR A 393 -32.32 -11.14 20.00
N ALA A 394 -31.07 -11.45 19.67
CA ALA A 394 -30.09 -10.43 19.36
C ALA A 394 -30.41 -9.65 18.06
N PHE A 395 -31.02 -10.30 17.07
CA PHE A 395 -31.43 -9.65 15.82
C PHE A 395 -32.77 -8.94 15.93
N GLU A 396 -33.60 -9.28 16.92
CA GLU A 396 -34.89 -8.63 17.19
C GLU A 396 -34.68 -7.24 17.83
N ASP A 397 -33.50 -6.99 18.41
CA ASP A 397 -33.22 -5.74 19.13
C ASP A 397 -33.45 -4.49 18.27
N GLY A 398 -34.41 -3.67 18.72
CA GLY A 398 -34.81 -2.42 18.05
C GLY A 398 -35.48 -2.59 16.69
N PHE A 399 -35.81 -3.80 16.25
CA PHE A 399 -36.48 -4.12 14.96
C PHE A 399 -35.86 -3.43 13.73
N LYS A 400 -34.54 -3.29 13.70
CA LYS A 400 -33.82 -2.60 12.62
C LYS A 400 -33.95 -3.35 11.31
N LYS A 401 -34.36 -2.65 10.24
CA LYS A 401 -34.51 -3.22 8.90
C LYS A 401 -33.27 -3.99 8.44
N SER A 402 -32.06 -3.54 8.80
CA SER A 402 -30.79 -4.20 8.49
C SER A 402 -30.61 -5.58 9.14
N GLN A 403 -31.34 -5.87 10.22
CA GLN A 403 -31.30 -7.14 10.95
C GLN A 403 -32.39 -8.13 10.50
N LYS A 404 -33.40 -7.67 9.75
CA LYS A 404 -34.56 -8.49 9.36
C LYS A 404 -34.17 -9.82 8.72
N SER A 405 -33.26 -9.81 7.75
CA SER A 405 -32.83 -11.03 7.07
C SER A 405 -32.18 -12.04 8.03
N ARG A 406 -31.33 -11.57 8.95
CA ARG A 406 -30.67 -12.42 9.95
C ARG A 406 -31.66 -12.97 10.96
N TYR A 407 -32.61 -12.15 11.41
CA TYR A 407 -33.72 -12.58 12.25
C TYR A 407 -34.52 -13.69 11.56
N LYS A 408 -34.99 -13.48 10.34
CA LYS A 408 -35.71 -14.49 9.57
C LYS A 408 -34.90 -15.78 9.40
N SER A 409 -33.57 -15.68 9.19
CA SER A 409 -32.69 -16.85 9.10
C SER A 409 -32.64 -17.64 10.41
N SER A 410 -32.59 -16.97 11.57
CA SER A 410 -32.60 -17.63 12.88
C SER A 410 -33.95 -18.27 13.19
N ILE A 411 -35.06 -17.65 12.83
CA ILE A 411 -36.40 -18.21 13.00
C ILE A 411 -36.62 -19.42 12.08
N ASN A 412 -36.25 -19.32 10.81
CA ASN A 412 -36.33 -20.44 9.87
C ASN A 412 -35.48 -21.66 10.32
N LEU A 413 -34.32 -21.39 10.90
CA LEU A 413 -33.51 -22.45 11.50
C LEU A 413 -34.24 -23.15 12.64
N LEU A 414 -34.93 -22.42 13.53
CA LEU A 414 -35.75 -22.98 14.61
C LEU A 414 -36.94 -23.79 14.06
N GLU A 415 -37.62 -23.30 13.03
CA GLU A 415 -38.66 -24.05 12.35
C GLU A 415 -38.14 -25.42 11.85
N ASN A 416 -37.01 -25.42 11.13
CA ASN A 416 -36.41 -26.63 10.59
C ASN A 416 -35.96 -27.59 11.70
N ILE A 417 -35.46 -27.08 12.84
CA ILE A 417 -35.10 -27.91 13.99
C ILE A 417 -36.34 -28.55 14.59
N TYR A 418 -37.42 -27.80 14.90
CA TYR A 418 -38.64 -28.35 15.52
C TYR A 418 -39.41 -29.23 14.56
N GLN A 419 -39.39 -28.98 13.25
CA GLN A 419 -39.91 -29.87 12.25
C GLN A 419 -39.17 -31.24 12.30
N SER A 420 -37.86 -31.24 12.37
CA SER A 420 -37.02 -32.46 12.42
C SER A 420 -37.23 -33.23 13.74
N LEU A 421 -37.47 -32.55 14.84
CA LEU A 421 -37.77 -33.14 16.15
C LEU A 421 -39.25 -33.58 16.30
N GLY A 422 -40.12 -33.17 15.35
CA GLY A 422 -41.56 -33.50 15.39
C GLY A 422 -42.39 -32.69 16.40
N ASP A 423 -41.87 -31.58 16.91
CA ASP A 423 -42.58 -30.70 17.83
C ASP A 423 -43.47 -29.69 17.07
N LYS A 424 -44.73 -30.07 16.91
CA LYS A 424 -45.70 -29.31 16.09
C LYS A 424 -46.10 -27.97 16.72
N ASP A 425 -46.12 -27.90 18.04
CA ASP A 425 -46.50 -26.67 18.74
C ASP A 425 -45.42 -25.59 18.58
N LYS A 426 -44.18 -25.96 18.82
CA LYS A 426 -43.03 -25.10 18.61
C LYS A 426 -42.84 -24.73 17.12
N LEU A 427 -43.01 -25.68 16.22
CA LEU A 427 -42.97 -25.36 14.79
C LEU A 427 -43.99 -24.27 14.42
N LYS A 428 -45.24 -24.40 14.89
CA LYS A 428 -46.28 -23.38 14.64
C LYS A 428 -45.91 -22.00 15.23
N GLU A 429 -45.40 -22.00 16.46
CA GLU A 429 -44.94 -20.75 17.11
C GLU A 429 -43.91 -19.98 16.25
N TYR A 430 -42.90 -20.71 15.70
CA TYR A 430 -41.84 -20.07 14.92
C TYR A 430 -42.29 -19.71 13.51
N GLN A 431 -43.22 -20.46 12.89
CA GLN A 431 -43.87 -20.08 11.64
C GLN A 431 -44.60 -18.75 11.76
N ASP A 432 -45.38 -18.57 12.85
CA ASP A 432 -46.11 -17.32 13.10
C ASP A 432 -45.14 -16.14 13.34
N LYS A 433 -43.98 -16.39 14.01
CA LYS A 433 -42.92 -15.40 14.15
C LYS A 433 -42.27 -15.01 12.84
N TYR A 434 -42.02 -15.99 11.93
CA TYR A 434 -41.45 -15.76 10.61
C TYR A 434 -42.38 -14.89 9.76
N ASP A 435 -43.66 -15.24 9.70
CA ASP A 435 -44.68 -14.54 8.91
C ASP A 435 -44.92 -13.11 9.43
N GLY A 436 -44.88 -12.95 10.75
CA GLY A 436 -45.02 -11.63 11.37
C GLY A 436 -43.78 -10.69 11.27
N ALA A 437 -42.62 -11.20 10.85
CA ALA A 437 -41.39 -10.45 10.83
C ALA A 437 -41.40 -9.23 9.89
N ASP A 438 -42.06 -9.34 8.74
CA ASP A 438 -42.12 -8.23 7.77
C ASP A 438 -42.84 -6.99 8.30
N ALA A 439 -43.87 -7.19 9.15
CA ALA A 439 -44.60 -6.11 9.78
C ALA A 439 -43.84 -5.47 10.97
N LYS A 440 -42.92 -6.21 11.61
CA LYS A 440 -42.15 -5.74 12.77
C LYS A 440 -40.91 -4.92 12.36
N PHE A 441 -40.21 -5.34 11.33
CA PHE A 441 -38.93 -4.73 10.91
C PHE A 441 -39.15 -3.67 9.82
N VAL A 442 -39.78 -2.57 10.18
CA VAL A 442 -40.13 -1.48 9.25
C VAL A 442 -39.20 -0.26 9.32
N ASN A 443 -38.35 -0.18 10.34
CA ASN A 443 -37.43 0.95 10.61
C ASN A 443 -36.03 0.73 10.03
#